data_ff6056389debd3cf0368c12c390a9529
#
_entry.id   ff6056389debd3cf0368c12c390a9529
#
_cell.length_a   1.000
_cell.length_b   1.000
_cell.length_c   1.000
_cell.angle_alpha   90.00
_cell.angle_beta   90.00
_cell.angle_gamma   90.00
#
_symmetry.space_group_name_H-M   'P 1'
#
loop_
_entity.id
_entity.type
_entity.pdbx_description
1 polymer ?
#
loop_
_entity_poly.entity_id
_entity_poly.type
_entity_poly.pdbx_seq_one_letter_code
_entity_poly.pdbx_strand_id
1 'polypeptide(L)'
;MLLLATPASGAAPNFLLGVLGDVSRFQSQTGQASQVHHVLVGWGQGVTWGAPLADLLAQHAPIPLIGITTDSKPPRREAITPGGIAASRGDAYLVAWNKAVADWGKLVYVRPLPEMDGHWTLYSAFTKDGKPKNAAHSTRAFRTAFARISLILHGGTRTQLDARLQRLALPPVRADADLPVNPPDRLRVIWNPQGYPVPKIPTNLPQAYYPGDAYVDVVGNDLYDFNRRPAWHENDLLYRLYPKKPYAFPEWGVWGSEDPEFIRTMARFVRTHQRVELLIYNAGNPGSPSDLSSRPRSRAAYRAAITPLGH
;
A
#
# COMPACT_ATOMS: atom_id res chain seq x y z
N MET A 1 19.64 49.24 8.91
CA MET A 1 18.45 48.86 8.12
C MET A 1 18.48 47.34 7.96
N LEU A 2 17.86 46.61 8.88
CA LEU A 2 17.78 45.14 8.84
C LEU A 2 16.64 44.75 7.90
N LEU A 3 16.98 44.11 6.80
CA LEU A 3 16.00 43.44 5.94
C LEU A 3 15.54 42.14 6.62
N LEU A 4 14.32 42.12 7.12
CA LEU A 4 13.63 40.92 7.56
C LEU A 4 13.32 40.08 6.30
N ALA A 5 14.01 38.97 6.16
CA ALA A 5 13.65 37.97 5.14
C ALA A 5 12.27 37.41 5.49
N THR A 6 11.29 37.64 4.61
CA THR A 6 9.99 36.96 4.64
C THR A 6 10.23 35.48 4.46
N PRO A 7 9.64 34.60 5.28
CA PRO A 7 9.72 33.16 5.04
C PRO A 7 9.02 32.85 3.69
N ALA A 8 9.70 32.16 2.79
CA ALA A 8 9.14 31.65 1.58
C ALA A 8 7.89 30.83 1.94
N SER A 9 6.74 31.24 1.42
CA SER A 9 5.53 30.45 1.44
C SER A 9 5.81 29.16 0.66
N GLY A 10 6.17 28.11 1.37
CA GLY A 10 6.29 26.80 0.77
C GLY A 10 4.92 26.40 0.23
N ALA A 11 4.84 26.10 -1.06
CA ALA A 11 3.66 25.50 -1.66
C ALA A 11 3.21 24.31 -0.78
N ALA A 12 1.92 24.23 -0.47
CA ALA A 12 1.37 23.11 0.31
C ALA A 12 1.80 21.78 -0.37
N PRO A 13 2.28 20.80 0.39
CA PRO A 13 2.70 19.54 -0.20
C PRO A 13 1.53 18.91 -0.95
N ASN A 14 1.76 18.54 -2.19
CA ASN A 14 0.78 17.97 -3.10
C ASN A 14 0.60 16.49 -2.78
N PHE A 15 -0.08 16.13 -1.68
CA PHE A 15 -0.38 14.75 -1.32
C PHE A 15 -1.89 14.50 -1.24
N LEU A 16 -2.29 13.26 -1.50
CA LEU A 16 -3.66 12.82 -1.54
C LEU A 16 -4.10 12.30 -0.16
N LEU A 17 -5.26 12.75 0.30
CA LEU A 17 -5.91 12.19 1.49
C LEU A 17 -6.90 11.10 1.08
N GLY A 18 -6.92 10.03 1.88
CA GLY A 18 -7.86 8.93 1.64
C GLY A 18 -8.27 8.22 2.92
N VAL A 19 -9.08 7.20 2.73
CA VAL A 19 -9.62 6.37 3.80
C VAL A 19 -9.69 4.90 3.40
N LEU A 20 -9.36 4.02 4.33
CA LEU A 20 -9.71 2.60 4.33
C LEU A 20 -10.94 2.43 5.22
N GLY A 21 -12.07 2.03 4.64
CA GLY A 21 -13.34 1.86 5.33
C GLY A 21 -14.47 2.69 4.75
N ASP A 22 -15.51 2.96 5.52
CA ASP A 22 -16.69 3.72 5.09
C ASP A 22 -16.34 5.21 4.91
N VAL A 23 -16.32 5.65 3.65
CA VAL A 23 -15.98 7.00 3.23
C VAL A 23 -16.95 8.04 3.81
N SER A 24 -18.26 7.79 3.69
CA SER A 24 -19.29 8.72 4.13
C SER A 24 -19.29 8.92 5.64
N ARG A 25 -19.14 7.82 6.38
CA ARG A 25 -18.99 7.84 7.84
C ARG A 25 -17.73 8.60 8.24
N PHE A 26 -16.60 8.35 7.58
CA PHE A 26 -15.34 9.02 7.90
C PHE A 26 -15.42 10.53 7.61
N GLN A 27 -16.02 10.90 6.47
CA GLN A 27 -16.24 12.30 6.12
C GLN A 27 -17.13 13.00 7.17
N SER A 28 -18.21 12.37 7.61
CA SER A 28 -19.09 12.94 8.63
C SER A 28 -18.37 13.16 9.97
N GLN A 29 -17.45 12.26 10.32
CA GLN A 29 -16.65 12.34 11.54
C GLN A 29 -15.54 13.38 11.49
N THR A 30 -14.87 13.52 10.35
CA THR A 30 -13.63 14.29 10.24
C THR A 30 -13.74 15.55 9.39
N GLY A 31 -14.75 15.65 8.52
CA GLY A 31 -14.85 16.70 7.51
C GLY A 31 -13.94 16.48 6.30
N GLN A 32 -13.18 15.37 6.25
CA GLN A 32 -12.27 15.08 5.14
C GLN A 32 -13.04 14.65 3.89
N ALA A 33 -12.86 15.35 2.77
CA ALA A 33 -13.22 14.85 1.45
C ALA A 33 -12.09 13.92 0.96
N SER A 34 -12.30 12.59 1.10
CA SER A 34 -11.29 11.61 0.70
C SER A 34 -11.20 11.49 -0.81
N GLN A 35 -10.01 11.70 -1.36
CA GLN A 35 -9.72 11.54 -2.79
C GLN A 35 -9.38 10.10 -3.15
N VAL A 36 -8.81 9.36 -2.20
CA VAL A 36 -8.39 7.96 -2.38
C VAL A 36 -9.22 7.05 -1.49
N HIS A 37 -9.81 6.02 -2.10
CA HIS A 37 -10.59 5.01 -1.39
C HIS A 37 -9.84 3.69 -1.42
N HIS A 38 -9.41 3.22 -0.24
CA HIS A 38 -8.65 1.99 -0.09
C HIS A 38 -9.56 0.80 0.23
N VAL A 39 -9.30 -0.30 -0.45
CA VAL A 39 -9.92 -1.60 -0.18
C VAL A 39 -8.89 -2.73 -0.25
N LEU A 40 -9.05 -3.74 0.59
CA LEU A 40 -8.30 -4.98 0.52
C LEU A 40 -9.12 -6.03 -0.23
N VAL A 41 -8.50 -6.70 -1.19
CA VAL A 41 -9.11 -7.77 -1.98
C VAL A 41 -8.28 -9.05 -1.85
N GLY A 42 -8.98 -10.19 -1.83
CA GLY A 42 -8.33 -11.49 -1.89
C GLY A 42 -7.95 -11.89 -3.32
N TRP A 43 -7.13 -12.92 -3.44
CA TRP A 43 -6.71 -13.43 -4.75
C TRP A 43 -7.88 -14.00 -5.54
N GLY A 44 -8.00 -13.56 -6.78
CA GLY A 44 -9.10 -13.95 -7.67
C GLY A 44 -10.37 -13.11 -7.52
N GLN A 45 -10.46 -12.23 -6.51
CA GLN A 45 -11.61 -11.33 -6.37
C GLN A 45 -11.74 -10.40 -7.57
N GLY A 46 -12.95 -10.26 -8.07
CA GLY A 46 -13.24 -9.48 -9.28
C GLY A 46 -13.07 -10.26 -10.60
N VAL A 47 -12.49 -11.47 -10.54
CA VAL A 47 -12.30 -12.34 -11.72
C VAL A 47 -12.99 -13.69 -11.55
N THR A 48 -12.72 -14.39 -10.45
CA THR A 48 -13.28 -15.72 -10.17
C THR A 48 -14.38 -15.69 -9.10
N TRP A 49 -14.48 -14.61 -8.35
CA TRP A 49 -15.49 -14.38 -7.31
C TRP A 49 -15.60 -12.87 -7.01
N GLY A 50 -16.72 -12.48 -6.36
CA GLY A 50 -17.02 -11.09 -6.06
C GLY A 50 -17.54 -10.30 -7.27
N ALA A 51 -17.71 -8.98 -7.10
CA ALA A 51 -18.08 -8.08 -8.19
C ALA A 51 -16.95 -7.95 -9.21
N PRO A 52 -17.26 -7.75 -10.51
CA PRO A 52 -16.26 -7.54 -11.55
C PRO A 52 -15.24 -6.44 -11.22
N LEU A 53 -14.02 -6.50 -11.77
CA LEU A 53 -12.97 -5.52 -11.50
C LEU A 53 -13.40 -4.08 -11.87
N ALA A 54 -14.15 -3.90 -12.95
CA ALA A 54 -14.67 -2.60 -13.35
C ALA A 54 -15.58 -1.99 -12.28
N ASP A 55 -16.47 -2.79 -11.70
CA ASP A 55 -17.38 -2.37 -10.64
C ASP A 55 -16.61 -2.08 -9.36
N LEU A 56 -15.60 -2.90 -9.04
CA LEU A 56 -14.74 -2.70 -7.89
C LEU A 56 -13.99 -1.35 -7.99
N LEU A 57 -13.42 -1.03 -9.16
CA LEU A 57 -12.76 0.26 -9.39
C LEU A 57 -13.75 1.43 -9.29
N ALA A 58 -14.94 1.29 -9.87
CA ALA A 58 -15.99 2.31 -9.82
C ALA A 58 -16.49 2.58 -8.39
N GLN A 59 -16.65 1.54 -7.56
CA GLN A 59 -17.05 1.66 -6.15
C GLN A 59 -16.02 2.43 -5.31
N HIS A 60 -14.76 2.43 -5.72
CA HIS A 60 -13.66 3.11 -5.00
C HIS A 60 -13.15 4.36 -5.74
N ALA A 61 -13.99 4.94 -6.61
CA ALA A 61 -13.71 6.25 -7.23
C ALA A 61 -13.60 7.37 -6.17
N PRO A 62 -12.92 8.51 -6.46
CA PRO A 62 -12.28 8.85 -7.73
C PRO A 62 -10.92 8.18 -7.97
N ILE A 63 -10.15 7.84 -6.93
CA ILE A 63 -8.86 7.19 -7.02
C ILE A 63 -8.87 5.91 -6.18
N PRO A 64 -9.02 4.73 -6.82
CA PRO A 64 -8.93 3.46 -6.11
C PRO A 64 -7.52 3.18 -5.60
N LEU A 65 -7.39 2.72 -4.35
CA LEU A 65 -6.22 2.04 -3.84
C LEU A 65 -6.61 0.59 -3.52
N ILE A 66 -6.02 -0.35 -4.25
CA ILE A 66 -6.37 -1.77 -4.17
C ILE A 66 -5.23 -2.53 -3.50
N GLY A 67 -5.45 -2.98 -2.27
CA GLY A 67 -4.55 -3.91 -1.60
C GLY A 67 -4.86 -5.35 -2.02
N ILE A 68 -3.92 -6.02 -2.68
CA ILE A 68 -4.10 -7.41 -3.15
C ILE A 68 -3.38 -8.36 -2.21
N THR A 69 -4.14 -9.27 -1.56
CA THR A 69 -3.62 -10.33 -0.69
C THR A 69 -3.66 -11.69 -1.39
N THR A 70 -3.05 -12.70 -0.77
CA THR A 70 -3.11 -14.09 -1.29
C THR A 70 -4.33 -14.88 -0.80
N ASP A 71 -5.23 -14.25 -0.05
CA ASP A 71 -6.39 -14.89 0.54
C ASP A 71 -7.41 -15.33 -0.51
N SER A 72 -7.99 -16.51 -0.34
CA SER A 72 -9.20 -16.91 -1.08
C SER A 72 -10.44 -16.18 -0.53
N LYS A 73 -11.58 -16.38 -1.22
CA LYS A 73 -12.89 -16.10 -0.62
C LYS A 73 -13.06 -16.85 0.73
N PRO A 74 -13.90 -16.35 1.64
CA PRO A 74 -14.19 -17.05 2.90
C PRO A 74 -14.58 -18.53 2.70
N PRO A 75 -14.11 -19.44 3.59
CA PRO A 75 -13.23 -19.18 4.72
C PRO A 75 -11.80 -18.84 4.26
N ARG A 76 -11.12 -17.92 4.98
CA ARG A 76 -9.80 -17.41 4.65
C ARG A 76 -8.76 -18.53 4.55
N ARG A 77 -8.23 -18.73 3.34
CA ARG A 77 -7.15 -19.68 3.04
C ARG A 77 -6.21 -19.04 2.02
N GLU A 78 -4.98 -19.47 1.98
CA GLU A 78 -4.06 -19.01 0.94
C GLU A 78 -4.43 -19.63 -0.41
N ALA A 79 -4.84 -18.79 -1.36
CA ALA A 79 -5.16 -19.22 -2.73
C ALA A 79 -3.90 -19.43 -3.58
N ILE A 80 -2.85 -18.66 -3.29
CA ILE A 80 -1.58 -18.71 -4.01
C ILE A 80 -0.44 -18.24 -3.11
N THR A 81 0.69 -18.93 -3.17
CA THR A 81 1.91 -18.51 -2.46
C THR A 81 2.72 -17.49 -3.27
N PRO A 82 3.60 -16.67 -2.66
CA PRO A 82 4.56 -15.85 -3.41
C PRO A 82 5.37 -16.65 -4.43
N GLY A 83 5.86 -17.84 -4.07
CA GLY A 83 6.53 -18.74 -5.01
C GLY A 83 5.64 -19.20 -6.16
N GLY A 84 4.34 -19.32 -5.93
CA GLY A 84 3.35 -19.63 -6.98
C GLY A 84 3.17 -18.49 -7.96
N ILE A 85 3.09 -17.26 -7.46
CA ILE A 85 3.04 -16.06 -8.30
C ILE A 85 4.31 -15.96 -9.15
N ALA A 86 5.49 -16.09 -8.53
CA ALA A 86 6.78 -16.09 -9.23
C ALA A 86 6.84 -17.16 -10.33
N ALA A 87 6.26 -18.33 -10.11
CA ALA A 87 6.16 -19.44 -11.05
C ALA A 87 5.01 -19.30 -12.08
N SER A 88 4.50 -18.10 -12.32
CA SER A 88 3.44 -17.77 -13.30
C SER A 88 2.04 -18.35 -13.04
N ARG A 89 1.80 -18.94 -11.89
CA ARG A 89 0.47 -19.53 -11.59
C ARG A 89 -0.64 -18.49 -11.39
N GLY A 90 -0.27 -17.24 -11.12
CA GLY A 90 -1.19 -16.14 -10.91
C GLY A 90 -1.42 -15.22 -12.11
N ASP A 91 -0.81 -15.49 -13.26
CA ASP A 91 -0.75 -14.54 -14.38
C ASP A 91 -2.12 -14.17 -14.94
N ALA A 92 -3.05 -15.11 -15.06
CA ALA A 92 -4.39 -14.82 -15.57
C ALA A 92 -5.09 -13.73 -14.73
N TYR A 93 -4.94 -13.77 -13.41
CA TYR A 93 -5.47 -12.76 -12.51
C TYR A 93 -4.77 -11.40 -12.67
N LEU A 94 -3.44 -11.41 -12.79
CA LEU A 94 -2.65 -10.19 -12.97
C LEU A 94 -2.90 -9.54 -14.35
N VAL A 95 -3.08 -10.35 -15.40
CA VAL A 95 -3.45 -9.88 -16.75
C VAL A 95 -4.84 -9.23 -16.73
N ALA A 96 -5.80 -9.81 -16.00
CA ALA A 96 -7.11 -9.21 -15.83
C ALA A 96 -7.02 -7.85 -15.14
N TRP A 97 -6.19 -7.72 -14.09
CA TRP A 97 -5.94 -6.43 -13.44
C TRP A 97 -5.26 -5.41 -14.35
N ASN A 98 -4.24 -5.82 -15.14
CA ASN A 98 -3.59 -4.94 -16.11
C ASN A 98 -4.60 -4.32 -17.08
N LYS A 99 -5.49 -5.15 -17.63
CA LYS A 99 -6.55 -4.71 -18.55
C LYS A 99 -7.56 -3.80 -17.85
N ALA A 100 -8.03 -4.18 -16.65
CA ALA A 100 -8.99 -3.38 -15.90
C ALA A 100 -8.46 -1.97 -15.56
N VAL A 101 -7.18 -1.85 -15.22
CA VAL A 101 -6.52 -0.55 -14.99
C VAL A 101 -6.44 0.26 -16.29
N ALA A 102 -6.09 -0.38 -17.40
CA ALA A 102 -6.06 0.28 -18.71
C ALA A 102 -7.44 0.79 -19.14
N ASP A 103 -8.48 -0.04 -18.98
CA ASP A 103 -9.87 0.29 -19.31
C ASP A 103 -10.42 1.40 -18.39
N TRP A 104 -10.01 1.42 -17.11
CA TRP A 104 -10.36 2.47 -16.16
C TRP A 104 -9.84 3.85 -16.61
N GLY A 105 -8.64 3.90 -17.20
CA GLY A 105 -8.08 5.09 -17.85
C GLY A 105 -7.71 6.24 -16.92
N LYS A 106 -7.84 6.09 -15.60
CA LYS A 106 -7.49 7.05 -14.55
C LYS A 106 -6.54 6.42 -13.56
N LEU A 107 -5.98 7.22 -12.64
CA LEU A 107 -5.05 6.77 -11.63
C LEU A 107 -5.65 5.68 -10.72
N VAL A 108 -4.90 4.59 -10.56
CA VAL A 108 -5.13 3.52 -9.59
C VAL A 108 -3.84 3.27 -8.84
N TYR A 109 -3.92 3.16 -7.53
CA TYR A 109 -2.84 2.60 -6.72
C TYR A 109 -3.08 1.11 -6.51
N VAL A 110 -2.06 0.30 -6.71
CA VAL A 110 -2.09 -1.14 -6.37
C VAL A 110 -1.03 -1.42 -5.32
N ARG A 111 -1.44 -2.05 -4.24
CA ARG A 111 -0.61 -2.39 -3.08
C ARG A 111 -0.58 -3.92 -2.95
N PRO A 112 0.29 -4.62 -3.69
CA PRO A 112 0.31 -6.07 -3.66
C PRO A 112 1.06 -6.59 -2.43
N LEU A 113 0.49 -7.60 -1.78
CA LEU A 113 1.07 -8.32 -0.65
C LEU A 113 1.59 -7.40 0.47
N PRO A 114 0.74 -6.50 1.01
CA PRO A 114 1.15 -5.55 2.03
C PRO A 114 1.59 -6.22 3.34
N GLU A 115 2.41 -5.52 4.14
CA GLU A 115 2.86 -5.99 5.46
C GLU A 115 3.53 -7.39 5.43
N MET A 116 4.32 -7.65 4.40
CA MET A 116 4.95 -8.95 4.17
C MET A 116 5.92 -9.38 5.29
N ASP A 117 6.40 -8.45 6.08
CA ASP A 117 7.26 -8.63 7.23
C ASP A 117 6.48 -8.86 8.54
N GLY A 118 5.13 -8.94 8.45
CA GLY A 118 4.22 -9.29 9.54
C GLY A 118 3.79 -10.77 9.49
N HIS A 119 3.98 -11.50 10.59
CA HIS A 119 3.64 -12.95 10.68
C HIS A 119 2.14 -13.26 10.52
N TRP A 120 1.26 -12.25 10.60
CA TRP A 120 -0.21 -12.39 10.46
C TRP A 120 -0.65 -12.52 9.01
N THR A 121 0.21 -12.20 8.04
CA THR A 121 -0.11 -12.40 6.62
C THR A 121 0.16 -13.84 6.20
N LEU A 122 -0.66 -14.38 5.29
CA LEU A 122 -0.48 -15.74 4.79
C LEU A 122 0.84 -15.88 4.03
N TYR A 123 1.23 -14.86 3.30
CA TYR A 123 2.43 -14.78 2.46
C TYR A 123 3.72 -14.37 3.19
N SER A 124 3.69 -14.16 4.51
CA SER A 124 4.90 -13.83 5.28
C SER A 124 5.93 -14.95 5.22
N ALA A 125 7.23 -14.59 5.25
CA ALA A 125 8.31 -15.55 5.16
C ALA A 125 8.59 -16.28 6.50
N PHE A 126 8.15 -15.70 7.61
CA PHE A 126 8.44 -16.20 8.94
C PHE A 126 7.17 -16.42 9.76
N THR A 127 7.24 -17.37 10.68
CA THR A 127 6.24 -17.59 11.73
C THR A 127 6.43 -16.56 12.86
N LYS A 128 5.48 -16.47 13.79
CA LYS A 128 5.55 -15.57 14.95
C LYS A 128 6.80 -15.74 15.79
N ASP A 129 7.30 -16.96 15.90
CA ASP A 129 8.51 -17.32 16.66
C ASP A 129 9.82 -17.21 15.83
N GLY A 130 9.75 -16.61 14.64
CA GLY A 130 10.91 -16.31 13.80
C GLY A 130 11.44 -17.46 12.96
N LYS A 131 10.74 -18.58 12.90
CA LYS A 131 11.14 -19.71 12.04
C LYS A 131 10.77 -19.43 10.59
N PRO A 132 11.66 -19.72 9.62
CA PRO A 132 11.30 -19.68 8.20
C PRO A 132 10.15 -20.65 7.92
N LYS A 133 9.17 -20.22 7.10
CA LYS A 133 8.06 -21.12 6.71
C LYS A 133 8.53 -22.18 5.72
N ASN A 134 8.84 -21.77 4.49
CA ASN A 134 9.33 -22.65 3.42
C ASN A 134 9.81 -21.83 2.21
N ALA A 135 10.32 -22.49 1.18
CA ALA A 135 10.85 -21.84 -0.01
C ALA A 135 9.83 -20.96 -0.75
N ALA A 136 8.55 -21.36 -0.77
CA ALA A 136 7.48 -20.62 -1.47
C ALA A 136 7.05 -19.35 -0.73
N HIS A 137 7.39 -19.22 0.56
CA HIS A 137 7.10 -18.08 1.43
C HIS A 137 8.38 -17.33 1.86
N SER A 138 9.51 -17.56 1.20
CA SER A 138 10.77 -16.87 1.52
C SER A 138 10.76 -15.40 1.07
N THR A 139 11.65 -14.59 1.65
CA THR A 139 11.87 -13.21 1.20
C THR A 139 12.27 -13.15 -0.28
N ARG A 140 13.00 -14.14 -0.79
CA ARG A 140 13.32 -14.29 -2.21
C ARG A 140 12.05 -14.51 -3.03
N ALA A 141 11.19 -15.45 -2.60
CA ALA A 141 9.92 -15.72 -3.29
C ALA A 141 9.03 -14.47 -3.33
N PHE A 142 8.98 -13.71 -2.24
CA PHE A 142 8.27 -12.43 -2.20
C PHE A 142 8.84 -11.43 -3.23
N ARG A 143 10.16 -11.18 -3.22
CA ARG A 143 10.77 -10.22 -4.16
C ARG A 143 10.47 -10.56 -5.61
N THR A 144 10.59 -11.83 -5.98
CA THR A 144 10.32 -12.29 -7.36
C THR A 144 8.84 -12.24 -7.72
N ALA A 145 7.96 -12.56 -6.78
CA ALA A 145 6.51 -12.39 -6.94
C ALA A 145 6.13 -10.92 -7.15
N PHE A 146 6.63 -10.03 -6.30
CA PHE A 146 6.36 -8.61 -6.40
C PHE A 146 6.86 -8.02 -7.72
N ALA A 147 8.08 -8.34 -8.14
CA ALA A 147 8.62 -7.92 -9.41
C ALA A 147 7.77 -8.40 -10.60
N ARG A 148 7.30 -9.67 -10.56
CA ARG A 148 6.38 -10.21 -11.58
C ARG A 148 5.05 -9.47 -11.59
N ILE A 149 4.45 -9.22 -10.43
CA ILE A 149 3.20 -8.45 -10.32
C ILE A 149 3.37 -7.08 -10.95
N SER A 150 4.40 -6.34 -10.54
CA SER A 150 4.68 -5.00 -11.06
C SER A 150 4.85 -4.99 -12.58
N LEU A 151 5.64 -5.93 -13.13
CA LEU A 151 5.88 -6.06 -14.56
C LEU A 151 4.58 -6.29 -15.34
N ILE A 152 3.74 -7.23 -14.90
CA ILE A 152 2.50 -7.56 -15.59
C ILE A 152 1.49 -6.41 -15.47
N LEU A 153 1.37 -5.79 -14.31
CA LEU A 153 0.45 -4.66 -14.11
C LEU A 153 0.82 -3.44 -14.97
N HIS A 154 2.11 -3.12 -15.11
CA HIS A 154 2.56 -2.05 -16.01
C HIS A 154 2.43 -2.41 -17.48
N GLY A 155 2.47 -3.68 -17.84
CA GLY A 155 2.28 -4.15 -19.19
C GLY A 155 3.46 -3.88 -20.14
N GLY A 156 3.20 -4.00 -21.43
CA GLY A 156 4.16 -3.89 -22.53
C GLY A 156 4.09 -5.06 -23.49
N THR A 157 4.99 -5.11 -24.47
CA THR A 157 5.03 -6.26 -25.39
C THR A 157 5.48 -7.53 -24.66
N ARG A 158 4.97 -8.68 -25.08
CA ARG A 158 5.37 -9.99 -24.51
C ARG A 158 6.89 -10.17 -24.55
N THR A 159 7.52 -9.82 -25.68
CA THR A 159 8.98 -9.90 -25.81
C THR A 159 9.71 -9.07 -24.75
N GLN A 160 9.25 -7.84 -24.47
CA GLN A 160 9.84 -6.98 -23.44
C GLN A 160 9.62 -7.56 -22.03
N LEU A 161 8.41 -8.03 -21.73
CA LEU A 161 8.07 -8.63 -20.44
C LEU A 161 8.88 -9.90 -20.20
N ASP A 162 8.95 -10.80 -21.18
CA ASP A 162 9.67 -12.06 -21.08
C ASP A 162 11.18 -11.83 -20.91
N ALA A 163 11.76 -10.87 -21.62
CA ALA A 163 13.17 -10.49 -21.44
C ALA A 163 13.45 -9.92 -20.04
N ARG A 164 12.51 -9.17 -19.46
CA ARG A 164 12.63 -8.66 -18.06
C ARG A 164 12.50 -9.77 -17.04
N LEU A 165 11.54 -10.68 -17.22
CA LEU A 165 11.33 -11.86 -16.38
C LEU A 165 12.52 -12.81 -16.43
N GLN A 166 13.07 -13.06 -17.60
CA GLN A 166 14.26 -13.91 -17.79
C GLN A 166 15.47 -13.39 -16.99
N ARG A 167 15.69 -12.07 -16.95
CA ARG A 167 16.76 -11.47 -16.11
C ARG A 167 16.59 -11.74 -14.61
N LEU A 168 15.38 -12.04 -14.18
CA LEU A 168 15.05 -12.45 -12.81
C LEU A 168 15.05 -13.97 -12.62
N ALA A 169 15.41 -14.74 -13.64
CA ALA A 169 15.28 -16.20 -13.72
C ALA A 169 13.83 -16.66 -13.45
N LEU A 170 12.84 -15.91 -13.98
CA LEU A 170 11.43 -16.22 -13.91
C LEU A 170 10.89 -16.73 -15.25
N PRO A 171 9.86 -17.58 -15.24
CA PRO A 171 9.22 -18.04 -16.47
C PRO A 171 8.57 -16.89 -17.25
N PRO A 172 8.37 -17.02 -18.58
CA PRO A 172 7.66 -16.06 -19.40
C PRO A 172 6.27 -15.75 -18.87
N VAL A 173 5.70 -14.60 -19.28
CA VAL A 173 4.32 -14.25 -18.95
C VAL A 173 3.33 -15.19 -19.67
N ARG A 174 2.34 -15.68 -18.95
CA ARG A 174 1.23 -16.45 -19.52
C ARG A 174 0.12 -15.50 -19.98
N ALA A 175 0.31 -14.91 -21.16
CA ALA A 175 -0.67 -14.07 -21.82
C ALA A 175 -0.70 -14.42 -23.31
N ASP A 176 -1.87 -14.32 -23.94
CA ASP A 176 -2.02 -14.68 -25.36
C ASP A 176 -1.57 -13.56 -26.30
N ALA A 177 -1.47 -12.33 -25.79
CA ALA A 177 -1.11 -11.13 -26.54
C ALA A 177 -0.28 -10.17 -25.70
N ASP A 178 0.21 -9.09 -26.30
CA ASP A 178 0.80 -7.94 -25.62
C ASP A 178 -0.19 -7.36 -24.61
N LEU A 179 0.34 -6.81 -23.52
CA LEU A 179 -0.47 -6.21 -22.46
C LEU A 179 -0.55 -4.70 -22.62
N PRO A 180 -1.72 -4.08 -22.40
CA PRO A 180 -1.82 -2.62 -22.31
C PRO A 180 -0.74 -2.02 -21.42
N VAL A 181 -0.15 -0.92 -21.84
CA VAL A 181 0.83 -0.18 -21.04
C VAL A 181 0.07 0.72 -20.07
N ASN A 182 0.33 0.55 -18.77
CA ASN A 182 -0.18 1.40 -17.70
C ASN A 182 0.97 2.28 -17.18
N PRO A 183 1.09 3.54 -17.67
CA PRO A 183 2.13 4.46 -17.24
C PRO A 183 1.89 5.00 -15.81
N PRO A 184 2.89 5.67 -15.19
CA PRO A 184 2.80 6.12 -13.78
C PRO A 184 1.66 7.09 -13.46
N ASP A 185 1.07 7.75 -14.44
CA ASP A 185 -0.12 8.61 -14.29
C ASP A 185 -1.43 7.80 -14.25
N ARG A 186 -1.40 6.51 -14.60
CA ARG A 186 -2.54 5.58 -14.51
C ARG A 186 -2.35 4.48 -13.47
N LEU A 187 -1.12 4.08 -13.21
CA LEU A 187 -0.82 3.01 -12.25
C LEU A 187 0.37 3.38 -11.37
N ARG A 188 0.20 3.19 -10.06
CA ARG A 188 1.27 3.28 -9.06
C ARG A 188 1.28 2.01 -8.23
N VAL A 189 2.38 1.26 -8.30
CA VAL A 189 2.55 0.02 -7.52
C VAL A 189 3.31 0.33 -6.23
N ILE A 190 2.65 0.10 -5.08
CA ILE A 190 3.18 0.41 -3.76
C ILE A 190 3.83 -0.84 -3.15
N TRP A 191 5.12 -0.78 -2.83
CA TRP A 191 5.78 -1.75 -1.98
C TRP A 191 5.64 -1.30 -0.52
N ASN A 192 4.97 -2.12 0.32
CA ASN A 192 4.54 -1.68 1.63
C ASN A 192 4.89 -2.68 2.74
N PRO A 193 6.08 -2.62 3.32
CA PRO A 193 6.36 -3.26 4.59
C PRO A 193 5.73 -2.48 5.74
N GLN A 194 5.73 -3.09 6.93
CA GLN A 194 5.76 -2.31 8.15
C GLN A 194 7.20 -1.89 8.46
N GLY A 195 7.43 -0.67 8.91
CA GLY A 195 8.77 -0.23 9.29
C GLY A 195 9.36 -1.01 10.47
N TYR A 196 8.50 -1.73 11.23
CA TYR A 196 8.85 -2.55 12.40
C TYR A 196 8.42 -4.01 12.17
N PRO A 197 9.29 -4.87 11.64
CA PRO A 197 8.93 -6.24 11.29
C PRO A 197 8.55 -7.06 12.53
N VAL A 198 7.61 -7.99 12.36
CA VAL A 198 7.21 -8.94 13.41
C VAL A 198 7.22 -10.37 12.84
N PRO A 199 8.16 -11.20 13.26
CA PRO A 199 9.16 -11.05 14.32
C PRO A 199 10.31 -10.09 13.94
N LYS A 200 10.86 -9.38 14.94
CA LYS A 200 12.01 -8.47 14.76
C LYS A 200 13.31 -9.28 14.74
N ILE A 201 13.64 -9.82 13.57
CA ILE A 201 14.89 -10.57 13.31
C ILE A 201 15.59 -10.01 12.08
N PRO A 202 16.93 -10.10 11.95
CA PRO A 202 17.70 -9.49 10.85
C PRO A 202 17.22 -9.92 9.45
N THR A 203 16.80 -11.17 9.30
CA THR A 203 16.32 -11.73 8.02
C THR A 203 14.89 -11.33 7.66
N ASN A 204 14.15 -10.68 8.57
CA ASN A 204 12.78 -10.20 8.37
C ASN A 204 12.70 -8.69 8.23
N LEU A 205 13.82 -8.00 8.15
CA LEU A 205 13.82 -6.54 7.93
C LEU A 205 13.22 -6.19 6.56
N PRO A 206 12.57 -5.01 6.41
CA PRO A 206 11.97 -4.57 5.15
C PRO A 206 12.88 -4.75 3.93
N GLN A 207 14.18 -4.42 4.06
CA GLN A 207 15.16 -4.53 2.98
C GLN A 207 15.29 -5.96 2.42
N ALA A 208 15.05 -6.99 3.23
CA ALA A 208 15.08 -8.37 2.77
C ALA A 208 13.99 -8.69 1.74
N TYR A 209 12.94 -7.87 1.70
CA TYR A 209 11.78 -8.00 0.81
C TYR A 209 11.80 -7.02 -0.37
N TYR A 210 12.76 -6.11 -0.43
CA TYR A 210 12.79 -5.09 -1.48
C TYR A 210 13.10 -5.71 -2.85
N PRO A 211 12.18 -5.59 -3.84
CA PRO A 211 12.34 -6.25 -5.14
C PRO A 211 13.30 -5.51 -6.06
N GLY A 212 13.66 -4.27 -5.75
CA GLY A 212 14.48 -3.37 -6.54
C GLY A 212 13.71 -2.20 -7.12
N ASP A 213 14.43 -1.09 -7.37
CA ASP A 213 13.85 0.20 -7.80
C ASP A 213 13.02 0.12 -9.07
N ALA A 214 13.36 -0.80 -9.99
CA ALA A 214 12.67 -0.96 -11.27
C ALA A 214 11.25 -1.52 -11.15
N TYR A 215 10.84 -1.99 -9.95
CA TYR A 215 9.57 -2.68 -9.71
C TYR A 215 8.71 -1.97 -8.66
N VAL A 216 9.18 -0.87 -8.09
CA VAL A 216 8.49 -0.12 -7.03
C VAL A 216 8.28 1.32 -7.50
N ASP A 217 7.03 1.77 -7.58
CA ASP A 217 6.74 3.17 -7.88
C ASP A 217 6.72 4.01 -6.61
N VAL A 218 6.15 3.47 -5.53
CA VAL A 218 5.98 4.14 -4.24
C VAL A 218 6.42 3.21 -3.11
N VAL A 219 7.13 3.74 -2.13
CA VAL A 219 7.42 3.04 -0.87
C VAL A 219 6.34 3.40 0.14
N GLY A 220 5.66 2.41 0.66
CA GLY A 220 4.62 2.56 1.68
C GLY A 220 5.09 2.12 3.07
N ASN A 221 4.42 2.62 4.10
CA ASN A 221 4.55 2.15 5.48
C ASN A 221 3.20 2.22 6.19
N ASP A 222 2.82 1.15 6.87
CA ASP A 222 1.66 1.19 7.75
C ASP A 222 2.11 1.61 9.15
N LEU A 223 1.49 2.66 9.68
CA LEU A 223 1.92 3.26 10.94
C LEU A 223 0.75 3.46 11.91
N TYR A 224 0.79 2.75 13.01
CA TYR A 224 -0.20 2.84 14.08
C TYR A 224 0.44 3.19 15.43
N ASP A 225 -0.33 3.78 16.33
CA ASP A 225 0.13 4.12 17.68
C ASP A 225 -0.06 2.98 18.68
N PHE A 226 0.30 1.75 18.32
CA PHE A 226 0.14 0.60 19.21
C PHE A 226 0.65 0.90 20.61
N ASN A 227 -0.25 0.82 21.61
CA ASN A 227 0.07 1.13 23.00
C ASN A 227 0.68 2.54 23.21
N ARG A 228 0.33 3.51 22.38
CA ARG A 228 0.89 4.88 22.37
C ARG A 228 2.42 4.90 22.16
N ARG A 229 2.93 3.95 21.40
CA ARG A 229 4.34 3.83 21.02
C ARG A 229 4.48 3.60 19.51
N PRO A 230 4.12 4.60 18.72
CA PRO A 230 4.24 4.49 17.26
C PRO A 230 5.70 4.39 16.85
N ALA A 231 5.96 3.57 15.83
CA ALA A 231 7.31 3.27 15.34
C ALA A 231 7.86 4.40 14.45
N TRP A 232 7.90 5.64 14.95
CA TRP A 232 8.39 6.80 14.20
C TRP A 232 9.84 6.66 13.77
N HIS A 233 10.69 6.09 14.64
CA HIS A 233 12.10 5.89 14.31
C HIS A 233 12.28 4.95 13.11
N GLU A 234 11.58 3.84 13.10
CA GLU A 234 11.58 2.86 12.02
C GLU A 234 10.98 3.46 10.74
N ASN A 235 9.92 4.28 10.88
CA ASN A 235 9.34 5.02 9.76
C ASN A 235 10.36 5.97 9.12
N ASP A 236 11.09 6.74 9.93
CA ASP A 236 12.11 7.67 9.44
C ASP A 236 13.27 6.93 8.77
N LEU A 237 13.67 5.77 9.29
CA LEU A 237 14.67 4.93 8.64
C LEU A 237 14.19 4.45 7.28
N LEU A 238 12.95 3.95 7.17
CA LEU A 238 12.38 3.50 5.92
C LEU A 238 12.28 4.63 4.90
N TYR A 239 11.81 5.81 5.32
CA TYR A 239 11.74 7.01 4.48
C TYR A 239 13.12 7.38 3.92
N ARG A 240 14.17 7.36 4.72
CA ARG A 240 15.54 7.72 4.31
C ARG A 240 16.22 6.66 3.45
N LEU A 241 15.85 5.39 3.62
CA LEU A 241 16.46 4.26 2.92
C LEU A 241 16.20 4.29 1.41
N TYR A 242 15.07 4.84 0.97
CA TYR A 242 14.68 4.92 -0.44
C TYR A 242 14.47 6.38 -0.89
N PRO A 243 15.54 7.19 -0.94
CA PRO A 243 15.45 8.65 -1.11
C PRO A 243 14.92 9.10 -2.48
N LYS A 244 14.95 8.22 -3.47
CA LYS A 244 14.48 8.50 -4.85
C LYS A 244 13.01 8.11 -5.07
N LYS A 245 12.35 7.50 -4.07
CA LYS A 245 10.97 7.04 -4.22
C LYS A 245 10.00 8.00 -3.54
N PRO A 246 8.84 8.26 -4.15
CA PRO A 246 7.69 8.76 -3.43
C PRO A 246 7.38 7.88 -2.23
N TYR A 247 6.75 8.46 -1.22
CA TYR A 247 6.43 7.79 0.03
C TYR A 247 4.94 7.85 0.32
N ALA A 248 4.40 6.81 0.93
CA ALA A 248 2.99 6.72 1.27
C ALA A 248 2.74 6.15 2.66
N PHE A 249 1.63 6.53 3.25
CA PHE A 249 1.01 5.82 4.37
C PHE A 249 -0.30 5.19 3.87
N PRO A 250 -0.25 3.98 3.26
CA PRO A 250 -1.45 3.29 2.77
C PRO A 250 -2.41 2.88 3.88
N GLU A 251 -1.89 2.75 5.11
CA GLU A 251 -2.66 2.61 6.33
C GLU A 251 -1.98 3.34 7.49
N TRP A 252 -2.76 4.16 8.22
CA TRP A 252 -2.32 4.71 9.49
C TRP A 252 -3.53 4.99 10.37
N GLY A 253 -3.30 5.13 11.67
CA GLY A 253 -4.37 5.50 12.59
C GLY A 253 -4.00 5.34 14.04
N VAL A 254 -4.80 5.93 14.92
CA VAL A 254 -4.77 5.62 16.36
C VAL A 254 -5.16 4.16 16.56
N TRP A 255 -4.70 3.54 17.66
CA TRP A 255 -5.02 2.15 17.95
C TRP A 255 -5.44 1.91 19.38
N GLY A 256 -6.73 1.78 19.59
CA GLY A 256 -7.32 1.42 20.89
C GLY A 256 -7.46 2.56 21.90
N SER A 257 -6.67 3.61 21.81
CA SER A 257 -6.67 4.73 22.77
C SER A 257 -6.74 6.10 22.08
N GLU A 258 -7.05 7.13 22.88
CA GLU A 258 -6.93 8.53 22.48
C GLU A 258 -5.46 8.91 22.34
N ASP A 259 -5.03 9.34 21.14
CA ASP A 259 -3.71 9.93 20.93
C ASP A 259 -3.77 11.11 19.94
N PRO A 260 -4.22 12.29 20.38
CA PRO A 260 -4.23 13.48 19.54
C PRO A 260 -2.82 13.95 19.15
N GLU A 261 -1.77 13.59 19.93
CA GLU A 261 -0.39 13.98 19.60
C GLU A 261 0.18 13.14 18.46
N PHE A 262 -0.14 11.87 18.39
CA PHE A 262 0.19 11.04 17.24
C PHE A 262 -0.35 11.65 15.93
N ILE A 263 -1.60 12.11 15.94
CA ILE A 263 -2.23 12.76 14.78
C ILE A 263 -1.51 14.07 14.42
N ARG A 264 -1.19 14.91 15.41
CA ARG A 264 -0.44 16.15 15.16
C ARG A 264 0.98 15.86 14.65
N THR A 265 1.60 14.80 15.14
CA THR A 265 2.94 14.37 14.67
C THR A 265 2.87 13.90 13.23
N MET A 266 1.84 13.14 12.84
CA MET A 266 1.62 12.78 11.43
C MET A 266 1.45 14.02 10.55
N ALA A 267 0.66 14.99 10.99
CA ALA A 267 0.49 16.25 10.25
C ALA A 267 1.81 17.02 10.09
N ARG A 268 2.67 17.06 11.13
CA ARG A 268 4.02 17.65 11.02
C ARG A 268 4.90 16.86 10.04
N PHE A 269 4.87 15.53 10.15
CA PHE A 269 5.68 14.67 9.28
C PHE A 269 5.37 14.93 7.80
N VAL A 270 4.10 14.86 7.40
CA VAL A 270 3.73 15.04 5.98
C VAL A 270 4.02 16.45 5.45
N ARG A 271 3.96 17.49 6.30
CA ARG A 271 4.32 18.85 5.91
C ARG A 271 5.81 19.04 5.68
N THR A 272 6.66 18.29 6.37
CA THR A 272 8.12 18.42 6.31
C THR A 272 8.79 17.40 5.40
N HIS A 273 8.06 16.37 4.95
CA HIS A 273 8.57 15.26 4.15
C HIS A 273 7.94 15.27 2.75
N GLN A 274 8.47 16.11 1.85
CA GLN A 274 7.90 16.44 0.55
C GLN A 274 7.68 15.24 -0.40
N ARG A 275 8.28 14.07 -0.12
CA ARG A 275 8.06 12.87 -0.92
C ARG A 275 6.81 12.09 -0.52
N VAL A 276 6.12 12.49 0.55
CA VAL A 276 4.84 11.88 0.91
C VAL A 276 3.80 12.31 -0.11
N GLU A 277 3.24 11.33 -0.83
CA GLU A 277 2.21 11.58 -1.85
C GLU A 277 0.83 11.07 -1.44
N LEU A 278 0.75 10.22 -0.39
CA LEU A 278 -0.49 9.53 -0.02
C LEU A 278 -0.58 9.32 1.50
N LEU A 279 -1.74 9.65 2.07
CA LEU A 279 -2.04 9.48 3.49
C LEU A 279 -3.45 8.90 3.66
N ILE A 280 -3.56 7.61 3.99
CA ILE A 280 -4.82 6.87 4.09
C ILE A 280 -5.11 6.49 5.55
N TYR A 281 -6.12 7.12 6.15
CA TYR A 281 -6.56 6.75 7.49
C TYR A 281 -7.34 5.43 7.47
N ASN A 282 -6.98 4.49 8.33
CA ASN A 282 -7.79 3.29 8.55
C ASN A 282 -8.94 3.63 9.50
N ALA A 283 -10.12 3.89 8.96
CA ALA A 283 -11.30 4.24 9.74
C ALA A 283 -11.90 3.03 10.49
N GLY A 284 -11.56 1.82 10.07
CA GLY A 284 -12.10 0.59 10.63
C GLY A 284 -13.64 0.53 10.60
N ASN A 285 -14.18 -0.48 11.25
CA ASN A 285 -15.63 -0.56 11.53
C ASN A 285 -15.98 0.24 12.78
N PRO A 286 -17.24 0.61 13.01
CA PRO A 286 -17.69 1.18 14.27
C PRO A 286 -17.23 0.36 15.48
N GLY A 287 -16.58 1.04 16.45
CA GLY A 287 -16.02 0.40 17.64
C GLY A 287 -14.66 -0.29 17.46
N SER A 288 -14.10 -0.30 16.25
CA SER A 288 -12.74 -0.85 16.04
C SER A 288 -11.65 0.00 16.72
N PRO A 289 -10.43 -0.55 16.89
CA PRO A 289 -9.33 0.19 17.51
C PRO A 289 -8.96 1.52 16.85
N SER A 290 -9.24 1.67 15.56
CA SER A 290 -8.93 2.90 14.79
C SER A 290 -10.14 3.83 14.58
N ASP A 291 -11.34 3.45 15.04
CA ASP A 291 -12.55 4.26 14.87
C ASP A 291 -12.49 5.56 15.70
N LEU A 292 -12.56 6.70 15.02
CA LEU A 292 -12.53 8.02 15.63
C LEU A 292 -13.86 8.43 16.30
N SER A 293 -14.96 7.69 16.09
CA SER A 293 -16.25 8.02 16.69
C SER A 293 -16.19 8.00 18.22
N SER A 294 -15.46 7.02 18.77
CA SER A 294 -15.25 6.84 20.21
C SER A 294 -14.03 7.59 20.77
N ARG A 295 -13.36 8.43 19.96
CA ARG A 295 -12.12 9.14 20.31
C ARG A 295 -12.21 10.63 20.03
N PRO A 296 -12.97 11.38 20.83
CA PRO A 296 -13.29 12.77 20.51
C PRO A 296 -12.09 13.71 20.45
N ARG A 297 -11.04 13.51 21.28
CA ARG A 297 -9.83 14.35 21.25
C ARG A 297 -8.97 14.07 20.02
N SER A 298 -8.79 12.80 19.66
CA SER A 298 -8.08 12.39 18.44
C SER A 298 -8.84 12.85 17.20
N ARG A 299 -10.15 12.73 17.19
CA ARG A 299 -11.02 13.25 16.11
C ARG A 299 -10.91 14.76 15.96
N ALA A 300 -10.92 15.51 17.07
CA ALA A 300 -10.72 16.96 17.03
C ALA A 300 -9.34 17.35 16.49
N ALA A 301 -8.28 16.62 16.89
CA ALA A 301 -6.94 16.81 16.35
C ALA A 301 -6.87 16.50 14.85
N TYR A 302 -7.57 15.45 14.40
CA TYR A 302 -7.66 15.11 12.97
C TYR A 302 -8.29 16.24 12.15
N ARG A 303 -9.45 16.72 12.59
CA ARG A 303 -10.15 17.85 11.95
C ARG A 303 -9.30 19.10 11.85
N ALA A 304 -8.53 19.40 12.92
CA ALA A 304 -7.71 20.60 12.98
C ALA A 304 -6.38 20.51 12.21
N ALA A 305 -5.77 19.31 12.14
CA ALA A 305 -4.41 19.17 11.66
C ALA A 305 -4.27 18.43 10.32
N ILE A 306 -5.13 17.44 10.04
CA ILE A 306 -5.07 16.61 8.82
C ILE A 306 -6.08 17.09 7.77
N THR A 307 -7.34 17.22 8.13
CA THR A 307 -8.41 17.61 7.18
C THR A 307 -8.05 18.85 6.32
N PRO A 308 -7.44 19.93 6.88
CA PRO A 308 -7.07 21.10 6.09
C PRO A 308 -5.90 20.88 5.12
N LEU A 309 -5.29 19.71 5.11
CA LEU A 309 -4.18 19.38 4.20
C LEU A 309 -4.64 18.81 2.85
N GLY A 310 -5.90 18.41 2.76
CA GLY A 310 -6.50 17.83 1.56
C GLY A 310 -7.20 18.88 0.70
N HIS A 311 -6.42 19.68 0.00
CA HIS A 311 -6.95 20.69 -0.95
C HIS A 311 -6.46 20.42 -2.36
#